data_7a4388becf9a152c1eb6f55be4f7df3a
#
_entry.id   7a4388becf9a152c1eb6f55be4f7df3a
#
_cell.length_a   1.000
_cell.length_b   1.000
_cell.length_c   1.000
_cell.angle_alpha   90.00
_cell.angle_beta   90.00
_cell.angle_gamma   90.00
#
_symmetry.space_group_name_H-M   'P 1'
#
loop_
_entity.id
_entity.type
_entity.pdbx_description
1 polymer ?
#
loop_
_entity_poly.entity_id
_entity_poly.type
_entity_poly.pdbx_seq_one_letter_code
_entity_poly.pdbx_strand_id
1 'polypeptide(L)'
;MPPGPYTIAQLAGDALAVLDAEQIGTAHVCGLSLGGITALSLAVHAPDRVRSLTMANTGARIGSVEFWDTRMALVRERGMQAVADAAIPNWFTEGFRSREPATVQAFRDDIESTPVEGYLGCSAAMRDEDLGESLTAVRCPVLAIAGASDRSTPPELLQFVHDRLPGSRLVMLQAAHISNVEQEAGFNAALSAFLAAHA
;
A
#
# COMPACT_ATOMS: atom_id res chain seq x y z
N MET A 1 -17.20 0.58 -13.05
CA MET A 1 -16.29 1.38 -12.20
C MET A 1 -16.72 2.85 -12.33
N PRO A 2 -16.91 3.59 -11.24
CA PRO A 2 -17.28 5.00 -11.34
C PRO A 2 -16.14 5.82 -11.96
N PRO A 3 -16.40 6.95 -12.63
CA PRO A 3 -15.33 7.80 -13.14
C PRO A 3 -14.54 8.44 -12.00
N GLY A 4 -13.20 8.61 -12.20
CA GLY A 4 -12.34 9.36 -11.28
C GLY A 4 -12.50 10.90 -11.45
N PRO A 5 -11.68 11.70 -10.73
CA PRO A 5 -10.65 11.27 -9.82
C PRO A 5 -11.20 10.67 -8.52
N TYR A 6 -10.46 9.73 -7.90
CA TYR A 6 -10.81 9.22 -6.56
C TYR A 6 -10.03 9.97 -5.49
N THR A 7 -10.40 9.73 -4.23
CA THR A 7 -9.64 10.16 -3.05
C THR A 7 -9.31 8.96 -2.17
N ILE A 8 -8.27 9.05 -1.36
CA ILE A 8 -7.95 7.99 -0.39
C ILE A 8 -9.09 7.81 0.63
N ALA A 9 -9.76 8.90 1.00
CA ALA A 9 -10.94 8.85 1.86
C ALA A 9 -12.11 8.04 1.23
N GLN A 10 -12.35 8.16 -0.09
CA GLN A 10 -13.33 7.33 -0.79
C GLN A 10 -12.95 5.85 -0.77
N LEU A 11 -11.67 5.51 -1.05
CA LEU A 11 -11.20 4.12 -0.99
C LEU A 11 -11.30 3.53 0.42
N ALA A 12 -11.04 4.33 1.46
CA ALA A 12 -11.27 3.94 2.84
C ALA A 12 -12.77 3.73 3.14
N GLY A 13 -13.63 4.58 2.59
CA GLY A 13 -15.09 4.43 2.65
C GLY A 13 -15.59 3.15 2.00
N ASP A 14 -15.01 2.74 0.87
CA ASP A 14 -15.32 1.46 0.22
C ASP A 14 -14.96 0.27 1.11
N ALA A 15 -13.79 0.33 1.79
CA ALA A 15 -13.40 -0.70 2.76
C ALA A 15 -14.36 -0.76 3.96
N LEU A 16 -14.82 0.41 4.46
CA LEU A 16 -15.85 0.47 5.51
C LEU A 16 -17.18 -0.13 5.05
N ALA A 17 -17.60 0.16 3.82
CA ALA A 17 -18.84 -0.39 3.27
C ALA A 17 -18.80 -1.93 3.20
N VAL A 18 -17.64 -2.53 2.92
CA VAL A 18 -17.45 -3.98 2.99
C VAL A 18 -17.62 -4.48 4.42
N LEU A 19 -16.98 -3.84 5.42
CA LEU A 19 -17.13 -4.23 6.83
C LEU A 19 -18.59 -4.12 7.29
N ASP A 20 -19.32 -3.09 6.85
CA ASP A 20 -20.72 -2.88 7.19
C ASP A 20 -21.61 -3.94 6.54
N ALA A 21 -21.37 -4.28 5.27
CA ALA A 21 -22.11 -5.32 4.57
C ALA A 21 -21.92 -6.70 5.22
N GLU A 22 -20.72 -7.00 5.71
CA GLU A 22 -20.38 -8.23 6.42
C GLU A 22 -20.71 -8.17 7.94
N GLN A 23 -21.29 -7.06 8.42
CA GLN A 23 -21.64 -6.84 9.83
C GLN A 23 -20.44 -6.96 10.78
N ILE A 24 -19.24 -6.59 10.30
CA ILE A 24 -18.00 -6.58 11.08
C ILE A 24 -17.84 -5.24 11.77
N GLY A 25 -17.98 -5.20 13.10
CA GLY A 25 -17.84 -3.97 13.89
C GLY A 25 -16.42 -3.42 13.90
N THR A 26 -15.42 -4.28 14.12
CA THR A 26 -13.99 -3.92 14.12
C THR A 26 -13.16 -4.99 13.42
N ALA A 27 -12.07 -4.57 12.78
CA ALA A 27 -11.17 -5.49 12.07
C ALA A 27 -9.69 -5.16 12.31
N HIS A 28 -8.83 -6.16 12.17
CA HIS A 28 -7.42 -5.95 11.89
C HIS A 28 -7.29 -5.59 10.40
N VAL A 29 -6.67 -4.47 10.10
CA VAL A 29 -6.54 -3.97 8.73
C VAL A 29 -5.08 -4.07 8.29
N CYS A 30 -4.85 -4.72 7.15
CA CYS A 30 -3.53 -4.84 6.54
C CYS A 30 -3.61 -4.33 5.10
N GLY A 31 -2.73 -3.41 4.74
CA GLY A 31 -2.67 -2.85 3.40
C GLY A 31 -1.24 -2.68 2.89
N LEU A 32 -1.05 -2.96 1.60
CA LEU A 32 0.22 -2.77 0.90
C LEU A 32 0.08 -1.59 -0.08
N SER A 33 1.10 -0.72 -0.13
CA SER A 33 1.17 0.40 -1.08
C SER A 33 -0.07 1.31 -1.01
N LEU A 34 -0.84 1.46 -2.08
CA LEU A 34 -2.13 2.15 -2.09
C LEU A 34 -3.06 1.62 -0.98
N GLY A 35 -3.11 0.29 -0.80
CA GLY A 35 -3.89 -0.33 0.28
C GLY A 35 -3.39 0.09 1.66
N GLY A 36 -2.09 0.33 1.82
CA GLY A 36 -1.49 0.77 3.09
C GLY A 36 -1.86 2.20 3.48
N ILE A 37 -1.82 3.15 2.54
CA ILE A 37 -2.27 4.53 2.81
C ILE A 37 -3.80 4.59 2.97
N THR A 38 -4.55 3.74 2.26
CA THR A 38 -6.00 3.58 2.46
C THR A 38 -6.32 3.05 3.86
N ALA A 39 -5.58 2.03 4.33
CA ALA A 39 -5.71 1.49 5.68
C ALA A 39 -5.35 2.53 6.76
N LEU A 40 -4.33 3.36 6.51
CA LEU A 40 -3.99 4.49 7.38
C LEU A 40 -5.13 5.51 7.43
N SER A 41 -5.70 5.87 6.28
CA SER A 41 -6.86 6.78 6.21
C SER A 41 -8.05 6.23 7.01
N LEU A 42 -8.30 4.92 6.93
CA LEU A 42 -9.34 4.25 7.72
C LEU A 42 -9.04 4.39 9.23
N ALA A 43 -7.80 4.13 9.67
CA ALA A 43 -7.42 4.25 11.08
C ALA A 43 -7.49 5.69 11.62
N VAL A 44 -7.27 6.69 10.76
CA VAL A 44 -7.38 8.12 11.10
C VAL A 44 -8.85 8.55 11.23
N HIS A 45 -9.70 8.21 10.24
CA HIS A 45 -11.06 8.75 10.13
C HIS A 45 -12.14 7.88 10.79
N ALA A 46 -11.86 6.60 10.99
CA ALA A 46 -12.75 5.65 11.65
C ALA A 46 -12.00 4.78 12.68
N PRO A 47 -11.33 5.39 13.68
CA PRO A 47 -10.44 4.67 14.61
C PRO A 47 -11.15 3.54 15.38
N ASP A 48 -12.45 3.67 15.65
CA ASP A 48 -13.23 2.66 16.37
C ASP A 48 -13.53 1.41 15.51
N ARG A 49 -13.21 1.46 14.20
CA ARG A 49 -13.39 0.35 13.27
C ARG A 49 -12.11 -0.45 13.05
N VAL A 50 -10.96 0.05 13.52
CA VAL A 50 -9.63 -0.55 13.30
C VAL A 50 -9.05 -1.06 14.61
N ARG A 51 -9.00 -2.39 14.76
CA ARG A 51 -8.42 -3.07 15.94
C ARG A 51 -6.89 -2.97 15.96
N SER A 52 -6.27 -3.16 14.80
CA SER A 52 -4.85 -2.91 14.56
C SER A 52 -4.60 -2.60 13.09
N LEU A 53 -3.53 -1.88 12.81
CA LEU A 53 -3.14 -1.45 11.48
C LEU A 53 -1.79 -2.09 11.08
N THR A 54 -1.74 -2.75 9.93
CA THR A 54 -0.49 -3.15 9.29
C THR A 54 -0.30 -2.39 8.00
N MET A 55 0.78 -1.62 7.92
CA MET A 55 1.19 -0.84 6.75
C MET A 55 2.40 -1.53 6.10
N ALA A 56 2.23 -2.03 4.88
CA ALA A 56 3.29 -2.71 4.16
C ALA A 56 3.70 -1.92 2.91
N ASN A 57 5.01 -1.70 2.72
CA ASN A 57 5.55 -1.06 1.51
C ASN A 57 4.75 0.19 1.08
N THR A 58 4.63 1.15 1.99
CA THR A 58 3.75 2.33 1.85
C THR A 58 4.32 3.52 2.63
N GLY A 59 3.52 4.54 2.85
CA GLY A 59 3.83 5.71 3.67
C GLY A 59 2.59 6.53 4.00
N ALA A 60 2.75 7.59 4.76
CA ALA A 60 1.69 8.58 4.99
C ALA A 60 1.48 9.48 3.76
N ARG A 61 2.47 9.55 2.88
CA ARG A 61 2.44 10.14 1.55
C ARG A 61 3.27 9.28 0.61
N ILE A 62 2.81 9.08 -0.63
CA ILE A 62 3.47 8.25 -1.63
C ILE A 62 3.74 9.08 -2.90
N GLY A 63 5.01 9.32 -3.18
CA GLY A 63 5.44 10.11 -4.34
C GLY A 63 5.17 11.61 -4.20
N SER A 64 5.44 12.36 -5.27
CA SER A 64 5.15 13.78 -5.38
C SER A 64 4.02 14.04 -6.38
N VAL A 65 3.45 15.22 -6.35
CA VAL A 65 2.46 15.67 -7.35
C VAL A 65 3.03 15.52 -8.77
N GLU A 66 4.26 15.99 -8.99
CA GLU A 66 4.93 15.90 -10.29
C GLU A 66 5.15 14.46 -10.77
N PHE A 67 5.52 13.56 -9.84
CA PHE A 67 5.67 12.13 -10.14
C PHE A 67 4.35 11.54 -10.66
N TRP A 68 3.25 11.79 -9.95
CA TRP A 68 1.95 11.24 -10.32
C TRP A 68 1.37 11.88 -11.59
N ASP A 69 1.55 13.19 -11.79
CA ASP A 69 1.13 13.87 -13.01
C ASP A 69 1.87 13.32 -14.24
N THR A 70 3.18 13.12 -14.12
CA THR A 70 4.00 12.49 -15.17
C THR A 70 3.56 11.06 -15.44
N ARG A 71 3.29 10.29 -14.39
CA ARG A 71 2.82 8.91 -14.49
C ARG A 71 1.45 8.84 -15.19
N MET A 72 0.50 9.68 -14.81
CA MET A 72 -0.82 9.75 -15.42
C MET A 72 -0.76 10.19 -16.89
N ALA A 73 0.11 11.12 -17.24
CA ALA A 73 0.33 11.53 -18.63
C ALA A 73 0.87 10.36 -19.47
N LEU A 74 1.85 9.63 -18.95
CA LEU A 74 2.41 8.43 -19.60
C LEU A 74 1.35 7.35 -19.84
N VAL A 75 0.48 7.11 -18.86
CA VAL A 75 -0.61 6.13 -18.98
C VAL A 75 -1.61 6.52 -20.05
N ARG A 76 -1.97 7.81 -20.14
CA ARG A 76 -2.87 8.30 -21.21
C ARG A 76 -2.26 8.15 -22.60
N GLU A 77 -0.95 8.30 -22.72
CA GLU A 77 -0.22 8.19 -23.99
C GLU A 77 0.03 6.74 -24.41
N ARG A 78 0.46 5.87 -23.45
CA ARG A 78 1.02 4.54 -23.74
C ARG A 78 0.28 3.39 -23.10
N GLY A 79 -0.77 3.67 -22.32
CA GLY A 79 -1.55 2.64 -21.64
C GLY A 79 -0.81 1.97 -20.48
N MET A 80 -1.39 0.88 -19.99
CA MET A 80 -0.91 0.17 -18.80
C MET A 80 0.37 -0.62 -19.03
N GLN A 81 0.74 -0.94 -20.26
CA GLN A 81 2.02 -1.58 -20.58
C GLN A 81 3.21 -0.72 -20.11
N ALA A 82 3.14 0.60 -20.29
CA ALA A 82 4.19 1.51 -19.80
C ALA A 82 4.30 1.52 -18.27
N VAL A 83 3.19 1.27 -17.57
CA VAL A 83 3.19 1.08 -16.11
C VAL A 83 3.90 -0.22 -15.75
N ALA A 84 3.57 -1.33 -16.41
CA ALA A 84 4.18 -2.63 -16.17
C ALA A 84 5.71 -2.58 -16.38
N ASP A 85 6.16 -1.96 -17.48
CA ASP A 85 7.59 -1.81 -17.79
C ASP A 85 8.36 -1.04 -16.71
N ALA A 86 7.73 -0.01 -16.12
CA ALA A 86 8.34 0.79 -15.07
C ALA A 86 8.20 0.15 -13.67
N ALA A 87 7.10 -0.57 -13.41
CA ALA A 87 6.78 -1.12 -12.09
C ALA A 87 7.56 -2.40 -11.80
N ILE A 88 7.57 -3.36 -12.70
CA ILE A 88 8.16 -4.69 -12.47
C ILE A 88 9.61 -4.63 -11.96
N PRO A 89 10.52 -3.82 -12.54
CA PRO A 89 11.89 -3.71 -12.03
C PRO A 89 12.01 -3.10 -10.62
N ASN A 90 10.99 -2.36 -10.16
CA ASN A 90 10.95 -1.74 -8.85
C ASN A 90 10.16 -2.57 -7.83
N TRP A 91 9.25 -3.43 -8.30
CA TRP A 91 8.40 -4.25 -7.45
C TRP A 91 9.07 -5.52 -6.97
N PHE A 92 10.01 -6.04 -7.74
CA PHE A 92 10.73 -7.28 -7.43
C PHE A 92 12.24 -7.08 -7.62
N THR A 93 13.04 -7.66 -6.73
CA THR A 93 14.50 -7.68 -6.88
C THR A 93 14.89 -8.48 -8.12
N GLU A 94 16.07 -8.22 -8.66
CA GLU A 94 16.62 -8.97 -9.82
C GLU A 94 16.71 -10.47 -9.51
N GLY A 95 17.14 -10.82 -8.31
CA GLY A 95 17.24 -12.21 -7.87
C GLY A 95 15.88 -12.92 -7.85
N PHE A 96 14.82 -12.23 -7.40
CA PHE A 96 13.46 -12.80 -7.43
C PHE A 96 12.96 -12.94 -8.87
N ARG A 97 13.12 -11.90 -9.70
CA ARG A 97 12.67 -11.94 -11.11
C ARG A 97 13.34 -13.07 -11.90
N SER A 98 14.60 -13.38 -11.61
CA SER A 98 15.33 -14.48 -12.25
C SER A 98 14.88 -15.86 -11.76
N ARG A 99 14.51 -15.98 -10.48
CA ARG A 99 14.12 -17.25 -9.87
C ARG A 99 12.65 -17.59 -10.10
N GLU A 100 11.77 -16.58 -10.14
CA GLU A 100 10.31 -16.73 -10.19
C GLU A 100 9.69 -15.99 -11.40
N PRO A 101 10.17 -16.25 -12.64
CA PRO A 101 9.72 -15.48 -13.81
C PRO A 101 8.22 -15.65 -14.11
N ALA A 102 7.63 -16.79 -13.77
CA ALA A 102 6.20 -17.02 -13.96
C ALA A 102 5.35 -16.15 -13.02
N THR A 103 5.75 -16.04 -11.76
CA THR A 103 5.10 -15.15 -10.79
C THR A 103 5.19 -13.69 -11.24
N VAL A 104 6.37 -13.26 -11.67
CA VAL A 104 6.59 -11.89 -12.16
C VAL A 104 5.75 -11.61 -13.41
N GLN A 105 5.62 -12.59 -14.31
CA GLN A 105 4.77 -12.44 -15.50
C GLN A 105 3.29 -12.29 -15.14
N ALA A 106 2.79 -13.05 -14.16
CA ALA A 106 1.42 -12.90 -13.70
C ALA A 106 1.13 -11.49 -13.16
N PHE A 107 2.05 -10.89 -12.38
CA PHE A 107 1.93 -9.49 -11.95
C PHE A 107 1.97 -8.50 -13.13
N ARG A 108 2.78 -8.76 -14.14
CA ARG A 108 2.79 -7.95 -15.36
C ARG A 108 1.43 -7.99 -16.06
N ASP A 109 0.89 -9.18 -16.26
CA ASP A 109 -0.41 -9.40 -16.92
C ASP A 109 -1.55 -8.69 -16.14
N ASP A 110 -1.52 -8.76 -14.81
CA ASP A 110 -2.48 -8.06 -13.94
C ASP A 110 -2.38 -6.53 -14.10
N ILE A 111 -1.16 -5.98 -14.14
CA ILE A 111 -0.97 -4.55 -14.38
C ILE A 111 -1.51 -4.17 -15.77
N GLU A 112 -1.15 -4.91 -16.81
CA GLU A 112 -1.54 -4.61 -18.20
C GLU A 112 -3.06 -4.73 -18.41
N SER A 113 -3.74 -5.62 -17.67
CA SER A 113 -5.20 -5.78 -17.70
C SER A 113 -5.96 -4.77 -16.86
N THR A 114 -5.28 -4.00 -16.01
CA THR A 114 -5.93 -3.00 -15.15
C THR A 114 -6.59 -1.91 -16.00
N PRO A 115 -7.90 -1.58 -15.75
CA PRO A 115 -8.57 -0.51 -16.47
C PRO A 115 -7.88 0.84 -16.28
N VAL A 116 -7.54 1.50 -17.38
CA VAL A 116 -6.83 2.79 -17.39
C VAL A 116 -7.51 3.83 -16.51
N GLU A 117 -8.83 3.99 -16.60
CA GLU A 117 -9.60 4.97 -15.83
C GLU A 117 -9.49 4.72 -14.31
N GLY A 118 -9.51 3.45 -13.88
CA GLY A 118 -9.32 3.09 -12.48
C GLY A 118 -7.92 3.39 -11.98
N TYR A 119 -6.92 3.08 -12.79
CA TYR A 119 -5.53 3.40 -12.46
C TYR A 119 -5.32 4.91 -12.34
N LEU A 120 -5.85 5.70 -13.28
CA LEU A 120 -5.77 7.16 -13.25
C LEU A 120 -6.50 7.75 -12.04
N GLY A 121 -7.68 7.21 -11.69
CA GLY A 121 -8.42 7.62 -10.50
C GLY A 121 -7.65 7.36 -9.20
N CYS A 122 -7.06 6.17 -9.04
CA CYS A 122 -6.22 5.83 -7.89
C CYS A 122 -4.90 6.64 -7.86
N SER A 123 -4.30 6.92 -9.03
CA SER A 123 -3.09 7.77 -9.12
C SER A 123 -3.38 9.20 -8.65
N ALA A 124 -4.55 9.75 -9.01
CA ALA A 124 -4.99 11.06 -8.52
C ALA A 124 -5.19 11.05 -6.99
N ALA A 125 -5.78 9.98 -6.44
CA ALA A 125 -5.93 9.83 -5.00
C ALA A 125 -4.59 9.85 -4.27
N MET A 126 -3.57 9.13 -4.77
CA MET A 126 -2.23 9.14 -4.18
C MET A 126 -1.49 10.46 -4.38
N ARG A 127 -1.72 11.16 -5.50
CA ARG A 127 -1.12 12.48 -5.77
C ARG A 127 -1.52 13.51 -4.74
N ASP A 128 -2.80 13.50 -4.37
CA ASP A 128 -3.43 14.57 -3.60
C ASP A 128 -3.43 14.29 -2.09
N GLU A 129 -3.06 13.07 -1.65
CA GLU A 129 -3.12 12.68 -0.24
C GLU A 129 -1.79 12.89 0.49
N ASP A 130 -1.89 13.45 1.69
CA ASP A 130 -0.81 13.51 2.68
C ASP A 130 -1.39 13.37 4.09
N LEU A 131 -1.20 12.21 4.70
CA LEU A 131 -1.66 11.89 6.05
C LEU A 131 -0.57 12.09 7.13
N GLY A 132 0.55 12.75 6.78
CA GLY A 132 1.68 12.93 7.70
C GLY A 132 1.31 13.63 9.00
N GLU A 133 0.53 14.72 8.93
CA GLU A 133 0.06 15.44 10.11
C GLU A 133 -1.06 14.67 10.86
N SER A 134 -1.79 13.81 10.15
CA SER A 134 -2.90 13.04 10.73
C SER A 134 -2.46 11.79 11.48
N LEU A 135 -1.17 11.41 11.44
CA LEU A 135 -0.63 10.24 12.15
C LEU A 135 -0.97 10.28 13.65
N THR A 136 -1.01 11.46 14.27
CA THR A 136 -1.35 11.63 15.70
C THR A 136 -2.78 11.20 16.06
N ALA A 137 -3.65 11.03 15.08
CA ALA A 137 -5.03 10.54 15.27
C ALA A 137 -5.11 9.00 15.33
N VAL A 138 -4.07 8.27 14.92
CA VAL A 138 -4.02 6.81 14.97
C VAL A 138 -3.97 6.33 16.42
N ARG A 139 -4.93 5.49 16.83
CA ARG A 139 -5.08 5.02 18.21
C ARG A 139 -4.81 3.53 18.39
N CYS A 140 -4.85 2.77 17.31
CA CYS A 140 -4.65 1.33 17.35
C CYS A 140 -3.15 0.95 17.30
N PRO A 141 -2.77 -0.26 17.72
CA PRO A 141 -1.43 -0.80 17.49
C PRO A 141 -1.07 -0.80 16.01
N VAL A 142 0.19 -0.49 15.68
CA VAL A 142 0.67 -0.38 14.29
C VAL A 142 1.89 -1.26 14.05
N LEU A 143 1.83 -2.05 12.97
CA LEU A 143 2.96 -2.76 12.38
C LEU A 143 3.29 -2.12 11.04
N ALA A 144 4.53 -1.70 10.85
CA ALA A 144 5.10 -1.28 9.57
C ALA A 144 6.00 -2.38 9.02
N ILE A 145 5.81 -2.80 7.77
CA ILE A 145 6.65 -3.79 7.08
C ILE A 145 7.22 -3.13 5.83
N ALA A 146 8.53 -2.98 5.77
CA ALA A 146 9.22 -2.34 4.65
C ALA A 146 10.12 -3.33 3.90
N GLY A 147 10.24 -3.19 2.59
CA GLY A 147 11.22 -3.88 1.78
C GLY A 147 12.51 -3.08 1.70
N ALA A 148 13.65 -3.67 2.05
CA ALA A 148 14.96 -2.99 2.06
C ALA A 148 15.41 -2.50 0.67
N SER A 149 14.88 -3.10 -0.40
CA SER A 149 15.17 -2.76 -1.80
C SER A 149 13.97 -2.10 -2.50
N ASP A 150 12.96 -1.63 -1.74
CA ASP A 150 11.78 -0.99 -2.31
C ASP A 150 12.12 0.40 -2.85
N ARG A 151 11.99 0.55 -4.18
CA ARG A 151 12.20 1.83 -4.88
C ARG A 151 10.89 2.57 -5.16
N SER A 152 9.76 1.91 -5.02
CA SER A 152 8.44 2.51 -5.21
C SER A 152 8.01 3.30 -3.98
N THR A 153 8.18 2.69 -2.82
CA THR A 153 7.97 3.31 -1.50
C THR A 153 9.17 3.01 -0.62
N PRO A 154 10.26 3.80 -0.75
CA PRO A 154 11.49 3.58 -0.01
C PRO A 154 11.24 3.41 1.50
N PRO A 155 12.05 2.57 2.19
CA PRO A 155 11.82 2.24 3.62
C PRO A 155 11.71 3.46 4.53
N GLU A 156 12.33 4.57 4.15
CA GLU A 156 12.30 5.84 4.89
C GLU A 156 10.88 6.39 5.07
N LEU A 157 9.94 6.05 4.17
CA LEU A 157 8.55 6.46 4.31
C LEU A 157 7.87 5.78 5.49
N LEU A 158 8.13 4.49 5.71
CA LEU A 158 7.62 3.76 6.88
C LEU A 158 8.44 4.05 8.14
N GLN A 159 9.73 4.36 8.02
CA GLN A 159 10.52 4.89 9.14
C GLN A 159 9.93 6.20 9.63
N PHE A 160 9.56 7.12 8.74
CA PHE A 160 8.88 8.38 9.09
C PHE A 160 7.58 8.15 9.87
N VAL A 161 6.78 7.15 9.47
CA VAL A 161 5.55 6.76 10.17
C VAL A 161 5.88 6.18 11.55
N HIS A 162 6.85 5.27 11.62
CA HIS A 162 7.30 4.63 12.85
C HIS A 162 7.78 5.65 13.90
N ASP A 163 8.58 6.62 13.47
CA ASP A 163 9.14 7.66 14.36
C ASP A 163 8.05 8.56 14.97
N ARG A 164 6.88 8.65 14.32
CA ARG A 164 5.73 9.48 14.75
C ARG A 164 4.64 8.71 15.48
N LEU A 165 4.70 7.40 15.48
CA LEU A 165 3.74 6.51 16.16
C LEU A 165 4.44 5.75 17.29
N PRO A 166 4.54 6.33 18.50
CA PRO A 166 5.14 5.64 19.65
C PRO A 166 4.44 4.31 19.92
N GLY A 167 5.24 3.24 20.07
CA GLY A 167 4.73 1.88 20.26
C GLY A 167 4.44 1.10 18.98
N SER A 168 4.57 1.71 17.80
CA SER A 168 4.55 0.97 16.54
C SER A 168 5.76 0.05 16.43
N ARG A 169 5.64 -0.98 15.58
CA ARG A 169 6.73 -1.93 15.28
C ARG A 169 7.13 -1.77 13.81
N LEU A 170 8.40 -1.65 13.53
CA LEU A 170 8.96 -1.65 12.17
C LEU A 170 9.72 -2.95 11.91
N VAL A 171 9.41 -3.61 10.81
CA VAL A 171 10.08 -4.82 10.31
C VAL A 171 10.63 -4.54 8.92
N MET A 172 11.92 -4.84 8.73
CA MET A 172 12.60 -4.71 7.43
C MET A 172 12.78 -6.10 6.82
N LEU A 173 12.25 -6.30 5.61
CA LEU A 173 12.41 -7.54 4.83
C LEU A 173 13.43 -7.34 3.71
N GLN A 174 14.19 -8.39 3.37
CA GLN A 174 15.11 -8.38 2.24
C GLN A 174 14.34 -8.60 0.93
N ALA A 175 13.52 -7.62 0.56
CA ALA A 175 12.59 -7.64 -0.57
C ALA A 175 12.50 -6.25 -1.21
N ALA A 176 11.91 -6.19 -2.40
CA ALA A 176 11.45 -4.96 -3.01
C ALA A 176 10.01 -4.63 -2.58
N HIS A 177 9.20 -4.05 -3.47
CA HIS A 177 7.88 -3.50 -3.18
C HIS A 177 6.81 -4.55 -2.84
N ILE A 178 6.81 -5.69 -3.53
CA ILE A 178 5.84 -6.77 -3.29
C ILE A 178 6.43 -7.76 -2.27
N SER A 179 6.75 -7.24 -1.08
CA SER A 179 7.48 -7.98 -0.05
C SER A 179 6.70 -9.18 0.51
N ASN A 180 5.37 -9.14 0.46
CA ASN A 180 4.50 -10.25 0.85
C ASN A 180 4.59 -11.47 -0.08
N VAL A 181 5.06 -11.29 -1.30
CA VAL A 181 5.31 -12.37 -2.27
C VAL A 181 6.79 -12.73 -2.27
N GLU A 182 7.67 -11.73 -2.34
CA GLU A 182 9.11 -11.96 -2.44
C GLU A 182 9.72 -12.58 -1.16
N GLN A 183 9.17 -12.23 0.00
CA GLN A 183 9.58 -12.73 1.33
C GLN A 183 8.36 -13.22 2.13
N GLU A 184 7.54 -14.08 1.51
CA GLU A 184 6.27 -14.57 2.04
C GLU A 184 6.39 -15.08 3.48
N ALA A 185 7.37 -15.94 3.76
CA ALA A 185 7.55 -16.52 5.09
C ALA A 185 7.85 -15.44 6.16
N GLY A 186 8.73 -14.48 5.84
CA GLY A 186 9.07 -13.37 6.74
C GLY A 186 7.90 -12.42 6.96
N PHE A 187 7.17 -12.10 5.88
CA PHE A 187 5.98 -11.27 5.95
C PHE A 187 4.89 -11.89 6.83
N ASN A 188 4.56 -13.16 6.55
CA ASN A 188 3.53 -13.89 7.30
C ASN A 188 3.91 -14.10 8.76
N ALA A 189 5.19 -14.35 9.07
CA ALA A 189 5.66 -14.48 10.45
C ALA A 189 5.51 -13.15 11.22
N ALA A 190 5.88 -12.01 10.62
CA ALA A 190 5.74 -10.71 11.23
C ALA A 190 4.27 -10.34 11.48
N LEU A 191 3.42 -10.55 10.47
CA LEU A 191 1.99 -10.26 10.53
C LEU A 191 1.30 -11.16 11.57
N SER A 192 1.52 -12.48 11.53
CA SER A 192 0.88 -13.44 12.45
C SER A 192 1.26 -13.19 13.91
N ALA A 193 2.55 -12.90 14.17
CA ALA A 193 3.01 -12.57 15.52
C ALA A 193 2.39 -11.25 16.03
N PHE A 194 2.21 -10.27 15.15
CA PHE A 194 1.56 -9.01 15.51
C PHE A 194 0.08 -9.20 15.79
N LEU A 195 -0.65 -9.94 14.96
CA LEU A 195 -2.08 -10.21 15.15
C LEU A 195 -2.33 -11.00 16.44
N ALA A 196 -1.52 -12.02 16.71
CA ALA A 196 -1.63 -12.82 17.95
C ALA A 196 -1.42 -12.00 19.22
N ALA A 197 -0.60 -10.96 19.17
CA ALA A 197 -0.36 -10.06 20.30
C ALA A 197 -1.51 -9.06 20.53
N HIS A 198 -2.47 -8.92 19.59
CA HIS A 198 -3.54 -7.93 19.62
C HIS A 198 -4.93 -8.52 19.32
N ALA A 199 -5.05 -9.86 19.44
CA ALA A 199 -6.29 -10.61 19.23
C ALA A 199 -7.38 -10.24 20.24
#